data_ea3b455f543d21f4dfa7981ccadf55bc
#
_entry.id   ea3b455f543d21f4dfa7981ccadf55bc
#
_cell.length_a   1.000
_cell.length_b   1.000
_cell.length_c   1.000
_cell.angle_alpha   90.00
_cell.angle_beta   90.00
_cell.angle_gamma   90.00
#
_symmetry.space_group_name_H-M   'P 1'
#
loop_
_entity.id
_entity.type
_entity.pdbx_description
1 polymer ?
#
loop_
_entity_poly.entity_id
_entity_poly.type
_entity_poly.pdbx_seq_one_letter_code
_entity_poly.pdbx_strand_id
1 'polypeptide(L)'
;REMSVNSHLNAVIFSESFNEQYEKTLPIISNYYSEIGANKPLYMAIKGLNNVNLNNQQKHIVKETIRGFELSGVGLEGKASERYKAIQEQLSILSNQFSKNVLQATNSWKKIVSLDDLKGYGKDELLKIKDSEKYVLNLQIPVYIDLMTYAENRSLREEIYLAYISRASDVGITPKKFDNQTVMNEILELRFEMAKLLGLSNYAEYSVQSKMVESPQMVIDFLENLIKLSLPQAKKELNELEAFAGHPLKPWDLMFYSEKLKQKIFDFKSSDLKPFFPEKSVFNGLFSTIESLYGINLEEISEESYHPDVRVIKIESKD
;
A
#
# COMPACT_ATOMS: atom_id res chain seq x y z
N ARG A 1 6.06 -5.06 19.08
CA ARG A 1 6.25 -6.32 18.33
C ARG A 1 4.94 -7.08 18.18
N GLU A 2 4.16 -7.30 19.23
CA GLU A 2 2.88 -8.04 19.16
C GLU A 2 1.85 -7.37 18.23
N MET A 3 1.80 -6.04 18.22
CA MET A 3 0.90 -5.30 17.32
C MET A 3 1.21 -5.46 15.83
N SER A 4 2.48 -5.58 15.46
CA SER A 4 2.82 -5.81 14.05
C SER A 4 2.32 -7.17 13.59
N VAL A 5 2.30 -8.18 14.45
CA VAL A 5 1.72 -9.49 14.19
C VAL A 5 0.20 -9.38 14.01
N ASN A 6 -0.49 -8.76 14.96
CA ASN A 6 -1.96 -8.62 14.90
C ASN A 6 -2.40 -7.80 13.69
N SER A 7 -1.70 -6.71 13.37
CA SER A 7 -1.96 -5.91 12.17
C SER A 7 -1.76 -6.71 10.89
N HIS A 8 -0.68 -7.51 10.83
CA HIS A 8 -0.42 -8.39 9.70
C HIS A 8 -1.51 -9.46 9.55
N LEU A 9 -1.85 -10.18 10.61
CA LEU A 9 -2.89 -11.20 10.58
C LEU A 9 -4.25 -10.61 10.18
N ASN A 10 -4.61 -9.42 10.69
CA ASN A 10 -5.84 -8.73 10.29
C ASN A 10 -5.86 -8.37 8.79
N ALA A 11 -4.70 -8.13 8.19
CA ALA A 11 -4.60 -7.79 6.77
C ALA A 11 -4.67 -9.03 5.85
N VAL A 12 -4.09 -10.17 6.27
CA VAL A 12 -3.90 -11.34 5.38
C VAL A 12 -4.91 -12.47 5.60
N ILE A 13 -5.45 -12.62 6.82
CA ILE A 13 -6.49 -13.62 7.16
C ILE A 13 -7.73 -12.97 7.76
N PHE A 14 -8.12 -11.83 7.22
CA PHE A 14 -9.24 -11.03 7.70
C PHE A 14 -10.48 -11.87 8.02
N SER A 15 -11.01 -11.68 9.22
CA SER A 15 -12.37 -12.09 9.60
C SER A 15 -13.01 -10.97 10.42
N GLU A 16 -14.34 -10.84 10.35
CA GLU A 16 -15.06 -9.79 11.08
C GLU A 16 -14.81 -9.89 12.59
N SER A 17 -14.86 -11.10 13.15
CA SER A 17 -14.63 -11.32 14.58
C SER A 17 -13.20 -10.97 15.03
N PHE A 18 -12.19 -11.26 14.20
CA PHE A 18 -10.81 -10.87 14.49
C PHE A 18 -10.64 -9.36 14.40
N ASN A 19 -11.20 -8.73 13.36
CA ASN A 19 -11.14 -7.29 13.18
C ASN A 19 -11.82 -6.53 14.34
N GLU A 20 -12.96 -7.01 14.84
CA GLU A 20 -13.60 -6.41 16.02
C GLU A 20 -12.70 -6.42 17.26
N GLN A 21 -11.94 -7.49 17.49
CA GLN A 21 -10.99 -7.54 18.61
C GLN A 21 -9.77 -6.64 18.34
N TYR A 22 -9.27 -6.63 17.09
CA TYR A 22 -8.19 -5.74 16.67
C TYR A 22 -8.56 -4.26 16.87
N GLU A 23 -9.76 -3.85 16.47
CA GLU A 23 -10.27 -2.48 16.67
C GLU A 23 -10.26 -2.05 18.14
N LYS A 24 -10.58 -2.96 19.08
CA LYS A 24 -10.52 -2.68 20.54
C LYS A 24 -9.10 -2.43 21.05
N THR A 25 -8.08 -2.95 20.36
CA THR A 25 -6.68 -2.76 20.75
C THR A 25 -6.09 -1.44 20.24
N LEU A 26 -6.67 -0.86 19.19
CA LEU A 26 -6.13 0.37 18.56
C LEU A 26 -6.03 1.55 19.54
N PRO A 27 -7.07 1.90 20.32
CA PRO A 27 -6.97 2.98 21.30
C PRO A 27 -5.92 2.71 22.39
N ILE A 28 -5.84 1.47 22.89
CA ILE A 28 -4.87 1.08 23.93
C ILE A 28 -3.45 1.35 23.47
N ILE A 29 -3.14 1.00 22.23
CA ILE A 29 -1.81 1.15 21.67
C ILE A 29 -1.51 2.57 21.26
N SER A 30 -2.50 3.26 20.71
CA SER A 30 -2.39 4.70 20.44
C SER A 30 -2.04 5.46 21.72
N ASN A 31 -2.73 5.16 22.83
CA ASN A 31 -2.45 5.76 24.12
C ASN A 31 -1.05 5.42 24.62
N TYR A 32 -0.64 4.15 24.55
CA TYR A 32 0.70 3.72 24.96
C TYR A 32 1.82 4.49 24.21
N TYR A 33 1.74 4.58 22.89
CA TYR A 33 2.72 5.33 22.12
C TYR A 33 2.64 6.85 22.39
N SER A 34 1.46 7.39 22.61
CA SER A 34 1.28 8.79 23.00
C SER A 34 1.91 9.09 24.36
N GLU A 35 1.78 8.18 25.34
CA GLU A 35 2.43 8.31 26.65
C GLU A 35 3.96 8.26 26.53
N ILE A 36 4.51 7.34 25.75
CA ILE A 36 5.95 7.30 25.49
C ILE A 36 6.40 8.60 24.79
N GLY A 37 5.69 9.01 23.74
CA GLY A 37 6.00 10.22 22.98
C GLY A 37 5.91 11.51 23.81
N ALA A 38 5.07 11.55 24.84
CA ALA A 38 4.93 12.65 25.77
C ALA A 38 5.85 12.56 27.00
N ASN A 39 6.70 11.53 27.10
CA ASN A 39 7.54 11.29 28.28
C ASN A 39 8.72 12.28 28.34
N LYS A 40 8.51 13.45 29.00
CA LYS A 40 9.52 14.49 29.18
C LYS A 40 10.81 14.01 29.85
N PRO A 41 10.78 13.21 30.94
CA PRO A 41 12.00 12.66 31.54
C PRO A 41 12.84 11.86 30.56
N LEU A 42 12.23 10.96 29.76
CA LEU A 42 12.90 10.17 28.75
C LEU A 42 13.49 11.06 27.62
N TYR A 43 12.71 12.03 27.14
CA TYR A 43 13.17 13.00 26.14
C TYR A 43 14.40 13.77 26.65
N MET A 44 14.37 14.26 27.90
CA MET A 44 15.49 15.01 28.49
C MET A 44 16.73 14.13 28.67
N ALA A 45 16.56 12.88 29.07
CA ALA A 45 17.67 11.92 29.16
C ALA A 45 18.34 11.70 27.81
N ILE A 46 17.55 11.48 26.76
CA ILE A 46 18.07 11.31 25.38
C ILE A 46 18.73 12.59 24.88
N LYS A 47 18.13 13.75 25.14
CA LYS A 47 18.70 15.05 24.76
C LYS A 47 20.04 15.30 25.46
N GLY A 48 20.21 14.80 26.68
CA GLY A 48 21.47 14.83 27.43
C GLY A 48 22.63 14.09 26.75
N LEU A 49 22.32 13.07 25.91
CA LEU A 49 23.32 12.32 25.16
C LEU A 49 24.08 13.17 24.12
N ASN A 50 23.55 14.31 23.71
CA ASN A 50 24.29 15.24 22.83
C ASN A 50 25.60 15.74 23.43
N ASN A 51 25.78 15.66 24.77
CA ASN A 51 26.98 16.07 25.48
C ASN A 51 27.99 14.91 25.65
N VAL A 52 27.69 13.70 25.15
CA VAL A 52 28.51 12.51 25.21
C VAL A 52 29.32 12.36 23.90
N ASN A 53 30.51 11.80 23.98
CA ASN A 53 31.30 11.54 22.78
C ASN A 53 30.66 10.36 21.98
N LEU A 54 29.89 10.69 20.95
CA LEU A 54 29.18 9.76 20.10
C LEU A 54 29.81 9.67 18.70
N ASN A 55 29.81 8.49 18.11
CA ASN A 55 30.13 8.33 16.69
C ASN A 55 29.02 8.91 15.79
N ASN A 56 29.25 8.98 14.46
CA ASN A 56 28.29 9.59 13.54
C ASN A 56 26.93 8.88 13.49
N GLN A 57 26.90 7.56 13.57
CA GLN A 57 25.66 6.79 13.60
C GLN A 57 24.85 7.07 14.88
N GLN A 58 25.52 7.07 16.02
CA GLN A 58 24.91 7.36 17.32
C GLN A 58 24.37 8.78 17.36
N LYS A 59 25.11 9.79 16.84
CA LYS A 59 24.62 11.16 16.70
C LYS A 59 23.36 11.24 15.85
N HIS A 60 23.33 10.51 14.73
CA HIS A 60 22.15 10.46 13.89
C HIS A 60 20.94 9.85 14.60
N ILE A 61 21.14 8.71 15.28
CA ILE A 61 20.08 8.04 16.06
C ILE A 61 19.53 8.99 17.14
N VAL A 62 20.39 9.64 17.91
CA VAL A 62 19.97 10.60 18.95
C VAL A 62 19.18 11.76 18.34
N LYS A 63 19.65 12.34 17.24
CA LYS A 63 18.97 13.42 16.53
C LYS A 63 17.57 13.00 16.07
N GLU A 64 17.44 11.86 15.41
CA GLU A 64 16.14 11.37 14.91
C GLU A 64 15.21 10.98 16.06
N THR A 65 15.74 10.43 17.15
CA THR A 65 14.94 10.12 18.34
C THR A 65 14.39 11.39 18.98
N ILE A 66 15.21 12.44 19.15
CA ILE A 66 14.78 13.75 19.67
C ILE A 66 13.68 14.32 18.78
N ARG A 67 13.88 14.33 17.46
CA ARG A 67 12.87 14.76 16.48
C ARG A 67 11.56 13.97 16.63
N GLY A 68 11.65 12.64 16.80
CA GLY A 68 10.50 11.78 17.04
C GLY A 68 9.69 12.23 18.26
N PHE A 69 10.33 12.55 19.39
CA PHE A 69 9.67 13.07 20.57
C PHE A 69 8.99 14.43 20.32
N GLU A 70 9.67 15.35 19.63
CA GLU A 70 9.14 16.68 19.29
C GLU A 70 7.90 16.57 18.41
N LEU A 71 7.95 15.70 17.40
CA LEU A 71 6.80 15.39 16.52
C LEU A 71 5.70 14.60 17.23
N SER A 72 6.00 13.91 18.32
CA SER A 72 5.01 13.23 19.18
C SER A 72 4.38 14.16 20.23
N GLY A 73 4.73 15.47 20.20
CA GLY A 73 4.11 16.47 21.06
C GLY A 73 4.66 16.50 22.48
N VAL A 74 5.91 16.09 22.74
CA VAL A 74 6.55 16.13 24.08
C VAL A 74 6.60 17.55 24.67
N GLY A 75 6.60 18.56 23.82
CA GLY A 75 6.57 19.97 24.22
C GLY A 75 5.18 20.51 24.56
N LEU A 76 4.11 19.76 24.27
CA LEU A 76 2.74 20.20 24.52
C LEU A 76 2.36 20.04 26.00
N GLU A 77 1.53 20.96 26.51
CA GLU A 77 1.08 20.98 27.90
C GLU A 77 -0.43 21.21 28.00
N GLY A 78 -1.03 20.75 29.11
CA GLY A 78 -2.43 20.95 29.44
C GLY A 78 -3.36 20.52 28.30
N LYS A 79 -4.31 21.39 27.93
CA LYS A 79 -5.32 21.09 26.89
C LYS A 79 -4.75 20.76 25.53
N ALA A 80 -3.60 21.32 25.14
CA ALA A 80 -2.96 21.02 23.87
C ALA A 80 -2.43 19.57 23.83
N SER A 81 -1.83 19.09 24.91
CA SER A 81 -1.38 17.70 25.05
C SER A 81 -2.55 16.71 25.02
N GLU A 82 -3.63 17.02 25.76
CA GLU A 82 -4.85 16.19 25.77
C GLU A 82 -5.49 16.13 24.37
N ARG A 83 -5.58 17.28 23.69
CA ARG A 83 -6.14 17.33 22.34
C ARG A 83 -5.29 16.56 21.33
N TYR A 84 -3.96 16.69 21.42
CA TYR A 84 -3.03 15.94 20.57
C TYR A 84 -3.22 14.42 20.71
N LYS A 85 -3.33 13.90 21.93
CA LYS A 85 -3.60 12.49 22.22
C LYS A 85 -4.93 12.03 21.61
N ALA A 86 -6.00 12.82 21.81
CA ALA A 86 -7.32 12.53 21.25
C ALA A 86 -7.28 12.49 19.71
N ILE A 87 -6.53 13.37 19.06
CA ILE A 87 -6.34 13.35 17.61
C ILE A 87 -5.62 12.08 17.16
N GLN A 88 -4.56 11.66 17.83
CA GLN A 88 -3.83 10.44 17.48
C GLN A 88 -4.73 9.19 17.57
N GLU A 89 -5.53 9.09 18.62
CA GLU A 89 -6.50 8.00 18.79
C GLU A 89 -7.54 8.01 17.66
N GLN A 90 -8.14 9.16 17.38
CA GLN A 90 -9.13 9.29 16.30
C GLN A 90 -8.52 8.97 14.92
N LEU A 91 -7.32 9.44 14.61
CA LEU A 91 -6.62 9.13 13.36
C LEU A 91 -6.36 7.63 13.20
N SER A 92 -6.02 6.93 14.29
CA SER A 92 -5.84 5.48 14.27
C SER A 92 -7.14 4.75 13.92
N ILE A 93 -8.25 5.12 14.56
CA ILE A 93 -9.58 4.56 14.30
C ILE A 93 -10.05 4.84 12.86
N LEU A 94 -9.94 6.09 12.42
CA LEU A 94 -10.37 6.50 11.07
C LEU A 94 -9.52 5.85 9.98
N SER A 95 -8.22 5.67 10.20
CA SER A 95 -7.33 4.99 9.24
C SER A 95 -7.70 3.51 9.09
N ASN A 96 -8.05 2.84 10.18
CA ASN A 96 -8.56 1.47 10.14
C ASN A 96 -9.92 1.41 9.43
N GLN A 97 -10.84 2.32 9.75
CA GLN A 97 -12.15 2.40 9.10
C GLN A 97 -12.02 2.63 7.59
N PHE A 98 -11.12 3.52 7.16
CA PHE A 98 -10.83 3.75 5.74
C PHE A 98 -10.40 2.45 5.04
N SER A 99 -9.45 1.74 5.63
CA SER A 99 -8.91 0.49 5.07
C SER A 99 -9.96 -0.62 5.01
N LYS A 100 -10.76 -0.76 6.08
CA LYS A 100 -11.88 -1.69 6.16
C LYS A 100 -12.94 -1.42 5.10
N ASN A 101 -13.31 -0.15 4.90
CA ASN A 101 -14.28 0.23 3.87
C ASN A 101 -13.78 -0.12 2.47
N VAL A 102 -12.51 0.14 2.14
CA VAL A 102 -11.91 -0.24 0.84
C VAL A 102 -11.93 -1.76 0.65
N LEU A 103 -11.54 -2.52 1.68
CA LEU A 103 -11.55 -3.98 1.62
C LEU A 103 -12.96 -4.54 1.40
N GLN A 104 -13.93 -4.06 2.18
CA GLN A 104 -15.31 -4.52 2.08
C GLN A 104 -15.96 -4.08 0.76
N ALA A 105 -15.68 -2.89 0.26
CA ALA A 105 -16.12 -2.43 -1.06
C ALA A 105 -15.57 -3.33 -2.17
N THR A 106 -14.27 -3.68 -2.08
CA THR A 106 -13.61 -4.59 -3.03
C THR A 106 -14.27 -5.97 -3.04
N ASN A 107 -14.56 -6.53 -1.86
CA ASN A 107 -15.12 -7.87 -1.72
C ASN A 107 -16.63 -7.93 -2.03
N SER A 108 -17.34 -6.83 -1.90
CA SER A 108 -18.80 -6.78 -2.10
C SER A 108 -19.23 -6.80 -3.58
N TRP A 109 -18.33 -6.40 -4.48
CA TRP A 109 -18.64 -6.33 -5.91
C TRP A 109 -18.29 -7.65 -6.61
N LYS A 110 -19.26 -8.21 -7.33
CA LYS A 110 -19.10 -9.41 -8.14
C LYS A 110 -19.92 -9.30 -9.41
N LYS A 111 -19.40 -9.85 -10.50
CA LYS A 111 -20.13 -9.95 -11.78
C LYS A 111 -19.96 -11.34 -12.37
N ILE A 112 -21.10 -11.99 -12.66
CA ILE A 112 -21.13 -13.24 -13.42
C ILE A 112 -21.02 -12.87 -14.89
N VAL A 113 -20.12 -13.52 -15.61
CA VAL A 113 -19.87 -13.31 -17.04
C VAL A 113 -19.86 -14.62 -17.81
N SER A 114 -20.08 -14.52 -19.12
CA SER A 114 -20.01 -15.66 -20.05
C SER A 114 -18.58 -15.85 -20.57
N LEU A 115 -18.29 -16.99 -21.19
CA LEU A 115 -17.03 -17.20 -21.91
C LEU A 115 -16.84 -16.24 -23.09
N ASP A 116 -17.93 -15.83 -23.74
CA ASP A 116 -17.85 -14.84 -24.81
C ASP A 116 -17.38 -13.47 -24.33
N ASP A 117 -17.75 -13.09 -23.12
CA ASP A 117 -17.26 -11.85 -22.49
C ASP A 117 -15.77 -11.90 -22.16
N LEU A 118 -15.23 -13.12 -22.01
CA LEU A 118 -13.84 -13.39 -21.61
C LEU A 118 -12.94 -13.74 -22.80
N LYS A 119 -13.34 -13.43 -24.03
CA LYS A 119 -12.44 -13.56 -25.19
C LYS A 119 -11.13 -12.85 -24.92
N GLY A 120 -10.02 -13.51 -25.23
CA GLY A 120 -8.65 -13.06 -24.95
C GLY A 120 -8.03 -13.65 -23.70
N TYR A 121 -8.81 -14.23 -22.78
CA TYR A 121 -8.30 -14.94 -21.60
C TYR A 121 -7.65 -16.28 -21.98
N GLY A 122 -6.53 -16.59 -21.31
CA GLY A 122 -5.93 -17.92 -21.33
C GLY A 122 -6.56 -18.85 -20.30
N LYS A 123 -6.11 -20.10 -20.28
CA LYS A 123 -6.61 -21.12 -19.33
C LYS A 123 -6.37 -20.74 -17.86
N ASP A 124 -5.22 -20.18 -17.56
CA ASP A 124 -4.82 -19.81 -16.20
C ASP A 124 -5.68 -18.68 -15.66
N GLU A 125 -5.95 -17.66 -16.48
CA GLU A 125 -6.80 -16.52 -16.12
C GLU A 125 -8.24 -16.97 -15.89
N LEU A 126 -8.76 -17.90 -16.71
CA LEU A 126 -10.09 -18.49 -16.54
C LEU A 126 -10.19 -19.30 -15.25
N LEU A 127 -9.15 -20.06 -14.88
CA LEU A 127 -9.14 -20.85 -13.64
C LEU A 127 -9.25 -19.98 -12.39
N LYS A 128 -8.63 -18.81 -12.38
CA LYS A 128 -8.67 -17.87 -11.24
C LYS A 128 -10.07 -17.35 -10.91
N ILE A 129 -10.94 -17.26 -11.90
CA ILE A 129 -12.29 -16.69 -11.78
C ILE A 129 -13.40 -17.71 -11.91
N LYS A 130 -13.05 -19.00 -12.05
CA LYS A 130 -14.03 -20.09 -12.16
C LYS A 130 -14.62 -20.39 -10.79
N ASP A 131 -15.94 -20.28 -10.69
CA ASP A 131 -16.73 -20.69 -9.52
C ASP A 131 -17.80 -21.70 -9.98
N SER A 132 -17.55 -22.98 -9.70
CA SER A 132 -18.36 -24.09 -10.16
C SER A 132 -18.48 -24.10 -11.70
N GLU A 133 -19.65 -23.86 -12.25
CA GLU A 133 -19.89 -23.77 -13.71
C GLU A 133 -19.97 -22.34 -14.24
N LYS A 134 -19.67 -21.35 -13.40
CA LYS A 134 -19.76 -19.93 -13.74
C LYS A 134 -18.40 -19.25 -13.69
N TYR A 135 -18.27 -18.12 -14.36
CA TYR A 135 -17.12 -17.24 -14.25
C TYR A 135 -17.54 -16.00 -13.47
N VAL A 136 -16.83 -15.73 -12.38
CA VAL A 136 -17.16 -14.63 -11.45
C VAL A 136 -16.01 -13.67 -11.37
N LEU A 137 -16.20 -12.48 -11.91
CA LEU A 137 -15.25 -11.37 -11.75
C LEU A 137 -15.47 -10.68 -10.41
N ASN A 138 -14.39 -10.18 -9.83
CA ASN A 138 -14.36 -9.38 -8.62
C ASN A 138 -13.35 -8.23 -8.78
N LEU A 139 -13.23 -7.36 -7.76
CA LEU A 139 -12.32 -6.22 -7.79
C LEU A 139 -10.95 -6.52 -7.13
N GLN A 140 -10.59 -7.78 -6.96
CA GLN A 140 -9.24 -8.13 -6.50
C GLN A 140 -8.21 -7.79 -7.57
N ILE A 141 -7.05 -7.26 -7.15
CA ILE A 141 -5.99 -6.78 -8.07
C ILE A 141 -5.62 -7.79 -9.17
N PRO A 142 -5.40 -9.09 -8.87
CA PRO A 142 -5.03 -10.06 -9.92
C PRO A 142 -6.12 -10.20 -11.00
N VAL A 143 -7.39 -10.24 -10.61
CA VAL A 143 -8.53 -10.36 -11.54
C VAL A 143 -8.68 -9.07 -12.36
N TYR A 144 -8.55 -7.91 -11.72
CA TYR A 144 -8.59 -6.62 -12.38
C TYR A 144 -7.49 -6.48 -13.44
N ILE A 145 -6.24 -6.81 -13.10
CA ILE A 145 -5.09 -6.71 -14.02
C ILE A 145 -5.26 -7.66 -15.20
N ASP A 146 -5.62 -8.92 -14.95
CA ASP A 146 -5.85 -9.90 -16.02
C ASP A 146 -6.94 -9.41 -16.98
N LEU A 147 -8.03 -8.87 -16.47
CA LEU A 147 -9.12 -8.35 -17.30
C LEU A 147 -8.68 -7.15 -18.13
N MET A 148 -8.05 -6.16 -17.51
CA MET A 148 -7.55 -4.98 -18.23
C MET A 148 -6.52 -5.34 -19.30
N THR A 149 -5.76 -6.41 -19.11
CA THR A 149 -4.68 -6.83 -20.01
C THR A 149 -5.19 -7.69 -21.16
N TYR A 150 -6.11 -8.61 -20.89
CA TYR A 150 -6.41 -9.68 -21.85
C TYR A 150 -7.83 -9.66 -22.42
N ALA A 151 -8.83 -9.13 -21.69
CA ALA A 151 -10.21 -9.18 -22.16
C ALA A 151 -10.43 -8.32 -23.42
N GLU A 152 -10.94 -8.91 -24.49
CA GLU A 152 -11.27 -8.19 -25.73
C GLU A 152 -12.52 -7.32 -25.59
N ASN A 153 -13.44 -7.68 -24.70
CA ASN A 153 -14.68 -6.94 -24.45
C ASN A 153 -14.39 -5.57 -23.80
N ARG A 154 -14.38 -4.53 -24.63
CA ARG A 154 -14.08 -3.15 -24.21
C ARG A 154 -15.05 -2.62 -23.17
N SER A 155 -16.37 -2.89 -23.36
CA SER A 155 -17.39 -2.42 -22.41
C SER A 155 -17.22 -3.07 -21.03
N LEU A 156 -16.79 -4.33 -20.99
CA LEU A 156 -16.49 -5.01 -19.72
C LEU A 156 -15.26 -4.42 -19.04
N ARG A 157 -14.20 -4.06 -19.80
CA ARG A 157 -13.04 -3.34 -19.25
C ARG A 157 -13.44 -1.99 -18.66
N GLU A 158 -14.26 -1.20 -19.36
CA GLU A 158 -14.78 0.08 -18.88
C GLU A 158 -15.55 -0.08 -17.58
N GLU A 159 -16.49 -1.02 -17.52
CA GLU A 159 -17.32 -1.27 -16.34
C GLU A 159 -16.46 -1.63 -15.12
N ILE A 160 -15.53 -2.56 -15.27
CA ILE A 160 -14.66 -2.97 -14.16
C ILE A 160 -13.66 -1.89 -13.78
N TYR A 161 -13.12 -1.15 -14.75
CA TYR A 161 -12.29 0.01 -14.48
C TYR A 161 -13.00 1.02 -13.60
N LEU A 162 -14.21 1.43 -13.99
CA LEU A 162 -15.01 2.38 -13.21
C LEU A 162 -15.37 1.84 -11.82
N ALA A 163 -15.74 0.57 -11.72
CA ALA A 163 -16.00 -0.08 -10.44
C ALA A 163 -14.77 -0.09 -9.54
N TYR A 164 -13.60 -0.36 -10.12
CA TYR A 164 -12.34 -0.46 -9.39
C TYR A 164 -11.86 0.90 -8.86
N ILE A 165 -11.84 1.94 -9.70
CA ILE A 165 -11.32 3.26 -9.31
C ILE A 165 -12.25 4.03 -8.37
N SER A 166 -13.55 3.70 -8.38
CA SER A 166 -14.57 4.35 -7.54
C SER A 166 -14.97 3.56 -6.29
N ARG A 167 -14.19 2.53 -5.93
CA ARG A 167 -14.44 1.77 -4.69
C ARG A 167 -14.44 2.68 -3.47
N ALA A 168 -15.37 2.40 -2.55
CA ALA A 168 -15.51 3.12 -1.30
C ALA A 168 -15.57 4.66 -1.49
N SER A 169 -16.22 5.13 -2.56
CA SER A 169 -16.44 6.55 -2.83
C SER A 169 -17.92 6.87 -2.95
N ASP A 170 -18.25 8.16 -2.91
CA ASP A 170 -19.59 8.70 -3.06
C ASP A 170 -20.18 8.49 -4.46
N VAL A 171 -19.34 8.39 -5.50
CA VAL A 171 -19.74 8.18 -6.90
C VAL A 171 -19.67 6.72 -7.34
N GLY A 172 -19.16 5.83 -6.47
CA GLY A 172 -18.93 4.42 -6.78
C GLY A 172 -20.22 3.59 -6.82
N ILE A 173 -20.14 2.44 -7.50
CA ILE A 173 -21.22 1.45 -7.57
C ILE A 173 -21.20 0.48 -6.36
N THR A 174 -20.21 0.56 -5.52
CA THR A 174 -20.14 -0.21 -4.27
C THR A 174 -21.13 0.34 -3.23
N PRO A 175 -21.57 -0.49 -2.24
CA PRO A 175 -22.54 -0.03 -1.26
C PRO A 175 -22.11 1.25 -0.54
N LYS A 176 -23.00 2.22 -0.44
CA LYS A 176 -22.77 3.54 0.20
C LYS A 176 -22.27 3.46 1.65
N LYS A 177 -22.58 2.39 2.37
CA LYS A 177 -22.06 2.15 3.74
C LYS A 177 -20.54 2.04 3.81
N PHE A 178 -19.87 1.87 2.67
CA PHE A 178 -18.40 1.82 2.56
C PHE A 178 -17.78 3.13 2.05
N ASP A 179 -18.58 4.17 1.85
CA ASP A 179 -18.10 5.47 1.39
C ASP A 179 -17.14 6.10 2.39
N ASN A 180 -15.96 6.45 1.91
CA ASN A 180 -14.88 7.03 2.70
C ASN A 180 -14.83 8.57 2.67
N GLN A 181 -15.76 9.26 2.01
CA GLN A 181 -15.67 10.71 1.86
C GLN A 181 -15.64 11.44 3.20
N THR A 182 -16.55 11.07 4.12
CA THR A 182 -16.58 11.65 5.46
C THR A 182 -15.32 11.31 6.24
N VAL A 183 -14.89 10.04 6.18
CA VAL A 183 -13.65 9.57 6.84
C VAL A 183 -12.43 10.33 6.36
N MET A 184 -12.31 10.58 5.05
CA MET A 184 -11.20 11.37 4.48
C MET A 184 -11.22 12.82 4.96
N ASN A 185 -12.38 13.47 5.00
CA ASN A 185 -12.51 14.84 5.48
C ASN A 185 -12.07 14.95 6.94
N GLU A 186 -12.56 14.06 7.80
CA GLU A 186 -12.19 14.03 9.21
C GLU A 186 -10.67 13.79 9.40
N ILE A 187 -10.07 12.87 8.64
CA ILE A 187 -8.62 12.64 8.67
C ILE A 187 -7.85 13.90 8.28
N LEU A 188 -8.29 14.61 7.24
CA LEU A 188 -7.61 15.84 6.77
C LEU A 188 -7.71 16.96 7.79
N GLU A 189 -8.87 17.16 8.40
CA GLU A 189 -9.09 18.15 9.46
C GLU A 189 -8.23 17.86 10.69
N LEU A 190 -8.23 16.62 11.17
CA LEU A 190 -7.43 16.20 12.33
C LEU A 190 -5.92 16.32 12.07
N ARG A 191 -5.46 15.97 10.88
CA ARG A 191 -4.06 16.13 10.47
C ARG A 191 -3.64 17.60 10.42
N PHE A 192 -4.52 18.45 9.92
CA PHE A 192 -4.27 19.91 9.90
C PHE A 192 -4.18 20.45 11.33
N GLU A 193 -5.13 20.13 12.21
CA GLU A 193 -5.14 20.54 13.61
C GLU A 193 -3.89 20.03 14.34
N MET A 194 -3.51 18.78 14.14
CA MET A 194 -2.32 18.16 14.71
C MET A 194 -1.04 18.95 14.33
N ALA A 195 -0.89 19.29 13.05
CA ALA A 195 0.25 20.10 12.59
C ALA A 195 0.27 21.48 13.26
N LYS A 196 -0.88 22.13 13.39
CA LYS A 196 -1.01 23.43 14.08
C LYS A 196 -0.63 23.36 15.56
N LEU A 197 -1.03 22.31 16.27
CA LEU A 197 -0.64 22.10 17.67
C LEU A 197 0.88 22.00 17.84
N LEU A 198 1.57 21.46 16.85
CA LEU A 198 3.04 21.34 16.82
C LEU A 198 3.75 22.58 16.26
N GLY A 199 3.02 23.68 15.97
CA GLY A 199 3.58 24.92 15.43
C GLY A 199 3.91 24.89 13.94
N LEU A 200 3.43 23.89 13.21
CA LEU A 200 3.64 23.74 11.76
C LEU A 200 2.46 24.34 10.98
N SER A 201 2.73 24.78 9.73
CA SER A 201 1.70 25.45 8.93
C SER A 201 0.64 24.47 8.39
N ASN A 202 1.03 23.23 8.13
CA ASN A 202 0.16 22.18 7.59
C ASN A 202 0.76 20.78 7.78
N TYR A 203 -0.02 19.74 7.44
CA TYR A 203 0.42 18.35 7.57
C TYR A 203 1.54 17.96 6.60
N ALA A 204 1.68 18.62 5.45
CA ALA A 204 2.79 18.34 4.53
C ALA A 204 4.14 18.73 5.17
N GLU A 205 4.20 19.88 5.87
CA GLU A 205 5.38 20.23 6.66
C GLU A 205 5.68 19.21 7.75
N TYR A 206 4.65 18.74 8.49
CA TYR A 206 4.81 17.67 9.47
C TYR A 206 5.38 16.41 8.82
N SER A 207 4.80 16.01 7.69
CA SER A 207 5.15 14.77 6.99
C SER A 207 6.59 14.72 6.50
N VAL A 208 7.19 15.84 6.12
CA VAL A 208 8.57 15.89 5.63
C VAL A 208 9.62 15.93 6.73
N GLN A 209 9.24 16.27 7.99
CA GLN A 209 10.19 16.38 9.11
C GLN A 209 11.05 15.14 9.33
N SER A 210 10.51 13.95 9.09
CA SER A 210 11.21 12.66 9.25
C SER A 210 11.70 12.07 7.92
N LYS A 211 11.72 12.85 6.84
CA LYS A 211 12.11 12.40 5.50
C LYS A 211 13.41 13.05 5.04
N MET A 212 13.93 12.62 3.90
CA MET A 212 15.17 13.12 3.30
C MET A 212 15.03 14.53 2.69
N VAL A 213 13.81 15.03 2.54
CA VAL A 213 13.52 16.35 1.96
C VAL A 213 13.31 17.37 3.06
N GLU A 214 13.76 18.62 2.82
CA GLU A 214 13.71 19.69 3.82
C GLU A 214 12.39 20.45 3.83
N SER A 215 11.63 20.43 2.72
CA SER A 215 10.37 21.16 2.61
C SER A 215 9.39 20.48 1.63
N PRO A 216 8.07 20.75 1.79
CA PRO A 216 7.08 20.33 0.79
C PRO A 216 7.36 20.91 -0.61
N GLN A 217 7.91 22.13 -0.70
CA GLN A 217 8.25 22.74 -1.97
C GLN A 217 9.33 21.94 -2.72
N MET A 218 10.34 21.43 -2.01
CA MET A 218 11.36 20.56 -2.62
C MET A 218 10.76 19.30 -3.25
N VAL A 219 9.71 18.74 -2.65
CA VAL A 219 8.97 17.60 -3.23
C VAL A 219 8.24 18.02 -4.51
N ILE A 220 7.58 19.17 -4.50
CA ILE A 220 6.86 19.70 -5.66
C ILE A 220 7.85 19.97 -6.80
N ASP A 221 8.93 20.68 -6.54
CA ASP A 221 9.96 20.99 -7.55
C ASP A 221 10.56 19.71 -8.17
N PHE A 222 10.81 18.70 -7.34
CA PHE A 222 11.28 17.40 -7.82
C PHE A 222 10.26 16.71 -8.73
N LEU A 223 8.99 16.68 -8.34
CA LEU A 223 7.92 16.07 -9.14
C LEU A 223 7.67 16.84 -10.44
N GLU A 224 7.67 18.17 -10.40
CA GLU A 224 7.52 19.01 -11.60
C GLU A 224 8.67 18.79 -12.58
N ASN A 225 9.90 18.66 -12.08
CA ASN A 225 11.06 18.33 -12.95
C ASN A 225 10.90 16.94 -13.57
N LEU A 226 10.46 15.93 -12.82
CA LEU A 226 10.17 14.60 -13.38
C LEU A 226 9.09 14.66 -14.45
N ILE A 227 8.00 15.40 -14.22
CA ILE A 227 6.91 15.59 -15.20
C ILE A 227 7.47 16.25 -16.46
N LYS A 228 8.26 17.32 -16.33
CA LYS A 228 8.86 18.03 -17.47
C LYS A 228 9.71 17.10 -18.33
N LEU A 229 10.47 16.19 -17.71
CA LEU A 229 11.35 15.25 -18.41
C LEU A 229 10.58 14.06 -19.02
N SER A 230 9.59 13.52 -18.33
CA SER A 230 8.89 12.30 -18.73
C SER A 230 7.69 12.55 -19.66
N LEU A 231 6.99 13.68 -19.53
CA LEU A 231 5.74 13.96 -20.25
C LEU A 231 5.90 13.91 -21.79
N PRO A 232 6.99 14.44 -22.40
CA PRO A 232 7.18 14.34 -23.86
C PRO A 232 7.24 12.90 -24.34
N GLN A 233 7.95 12.03 -23.60
CA GLN A 233 8.05 10.62 -23.93
C GLN A 233 6.72 9.89 -23.72
N ALA A 234 6.02 10.14 -22.62
CA ALA A 234 4.71 9.56 -22.35
C ALA A 234 3.67 9.92 -23.44
N LYS A 235 3.70 11.18 -23.93
CA LYS A 235 2.84 11.61 -25.05
C LYS A 235 3.19 10.88 -26.34
N LYS A 236 4.48 10.69 -26.64
CA LYS A 236 4.93 9.94 -27.81
C LYS A 236 4.44 8.50 -27.76
N GLU A 237 4.63 7.83 -26.63
CA GLU A 237 4.19 6.44 -26.41
C GLU A 237 2.67 6.30 -26.52
N LEU A 238 1.90 7.24 -25.96
CA LEU A 238 0.45 7.25 -26.10
C LEU A 238 0.03 7.40 -27.57
N ASN A 239 0.64 8.31 -28.31
CA ASN A 239 0.33 8.51 -29.73
C ASN A 239 0.67 7.25 -30.57
N GLU A 240 1.79 6.57 -30.28
CA GLU A 240 2.14 5.30 -30.91
C GLU A 240 1.11 4.21 -30.61
N LEU A 241 0.63 4.16 -29.37
CA LEU A 241 -0.38 3.21 -28.93
C LEU A 241 -1.76 3.49 -29.57
N GLU A 242 -2.17 4.75 -29.68
CA GLU A 242 -3.40 5.16 -30.36
C GLU A 242 -3.35 4.88 -31.87
N ALA A 243 -2.20 5.13 -32.50
CA ALA A 243 -1.98 4.79 -33.91
C ALA A 243 -2.08 3.26 -34.14
N PHE A 244 -1.55 2.46 -33.22
CA PHE A 244 -1.69 1.00 -33.25
C PHE A 244 -3.14 0.55 -33.05
N ALA A 245 -3.87 1.16 -32.14
CA ALA A 245 -5.27 0.85 -31.83
C ALA A 245 -6.24 1.32 -32.94
N GLY A 246 -5.87 2.36 -33.71
CA GLY A 246 -6.71 2.95 -34.74
C GLY A 246 -7.79 3.91 -34.22
N HIS A 247 -7.76 4.24 -32.93
CA HIS A 247 -8.70 5.18 -32.29
C HIS A 247 -8.11 5.78 -31.01
N PRO A 248 -8.64 6.92 -30.52
CA PRO A 248 -8.26 7.48 -29.23
C PRO A 248 -8.51 6.50 -28.08
N LEU A 249 -7.54 6.39 -27.18
CA LEU A 249 -7.60 5.46 -26.06
C LEU A 249 -8.21 6.11 -24.81
N LYS A 250 -8.89 5.29 -24.03
CA LYS A 250 -9.37 5.60 -22.67
C LYS A 250 -8.52 4.84 -21.65
N PRO A 251 -8.54 5.21 -20.37
CA PRO A 251 -7.73 4.53 -19.36
C PRO A 251 -7.87 3.01 -19.33
N TRP A 252 -9.08 2.49 -19.57
CA TRP A 252 -9.35 1.04 -19.62
C TRP A 252 -8.86 0.34 -20.89
N ASP A 253 -8.33 1.08 -21.85
CA ASP A 253 -7.75 0.55 -23.09
C ASP A 253 -6.22 0.39 -23.00
N LEU A 254 -5.56 1.15 -22.12
CA LEU A 254 -4.09 1.27 -22.11
C LEU A 254 -3.39 -0.08 -21.89
N MET A 255 -3.77 -0.84 -20.86
CA MET A 255 -3.13 -2.13 -20.56
C MET A 255 -3.35 -3.14 -21.69
N PHE A 256 -4.56 -3.18 -22.25
CA PHE A 256 -4.92 -4.08 -23.33
C PHE A 256 -4.08 -3.81 -24.59
N TYR A 257 -4.06 -2.57 -25.07
CA TYR A 257 -3.31 -2.24 -26.27
C TYR A 257 -1.80 -2.27 -26.06
N SER A 258 -1.31 -1.97 -24.87
CA SER A 258 0.11 -2.13 -24.51
C SER A 258 0.55 -3.58 -24.62
N GLU A 259 -0.24 -4.54 -24.11
CA GLU A 259 0.07 -5.97 -24.27
C GLU A 259 -0.02 -6.42 -25.75
N LYS A 260 -1.03 -5.96 -26.49
CA LYS A 260 -1.16 -6.27 -27.93
C LYS A 260 0.00 -5.70 -28.76
N LEU A 261 0.41 -4.47 -28.49
CA LEU A 261 1.58 -3.86 -29.17
C LEU A 261 2.87 -4.60 -28.82
N LYS A 262 3.06 -4.96 -27.55
CA LYS A 262 4.20 -5.76 -27.10
C LYS A 262 4.24 -7.12 -27.81
N GLN A 263 3.11 -7.82 -27.90
CA GLN A 263 3.03 -9.07 -28.65
C GLN A 263 3.40 -8.90 -30.13
N LYS A 264 2.97 -7.80 -30.75
CA LYS A 264 3.32 -7.50 -32.14
C LYS A 264 4.80 -7.21 -32.35
N ILE A 265 5.43 -6.47 -31.41
CA ILE A 265 6.84 -6.06 -31.55
C ILE A 265 7.79 -7.22 -31.25
N PHE A 266 7.51 -8.01 -30.23
CA PHE A 266 8.43 -9.01 -29.70
C PHE A 266 8.06 -10.45 -30.08
N ASP A 267 6.91 -10.65 -30.73
CA ASP A 267 6.39 -11.95 -31.17
C ASP A 267 6.27 -13.00 -30.02
N PHE A 268 5.99 -12.53 -28.79
CA PHE A 268 5.69 -13.41 -27.65
C PHE A 268 4.65 -12.81 -26.70
N LYS A 269 3.99 -13.68 -25.93
CA LYS A 269 3.07 -13.30 -24.86
C LYS A 269 3.75 -13.41 -23.51
N SER A 270 3.37 -12.56 -22.55
CA SER A 270 3.87 -12.68 -21.16
C SER A 270 3.59 -14.07 -20.56
N SER A 271 2.50 -14.71 -20.95
CA SER A 271 2.16 -16.08 -20.54
C SER A 271 3.19 -17.11 -20.97
N ASP A 272 3.87 -16.90 -22.09
CA ASP A 272 4.84 -17.85 -22.66
C ASP A 272 6.11 -17.93 -21.80
N LEU A 273 6.34 -16.94 -20.94
CA LEU A 273 7.46 -16.93 -19.99
C LEU A 273 7.19 -17.73 -18.71
N LYS A 274 5.90 -17.94 -18.35
CA LYS A 274 5.53 -18.63 -17.10
C LYS A 274 6.21 -19.99 -16.89
N PRO A 275 6.33 -20.87 -17.89
CA PRO A 275 6.99 -22.17 -17.73
C PRO A 275 8.47 -22.07 -17.33
N PHE A 276 9.13 -20.97 -17.64
CA PHE A 276 10.54 -20.74 -17.35
C PHE A 276 10.77 -20.19 -15.92
N PHE A 277 9.69 -19.79 -15.25
CA PHE A 277 9.72 -19.22 -13.90
C PHE A 277 8.81 -20.00 -12.93
N PRO A 278 9.00 -21.35 -12.79
CA PRO A 278 8.24 -22.09 -11.80
C PRO A 278 8.62 -21.62 -10.39
N GLU A 279 7.63 -21.50 -9.51
CA GLU A 279 7.77 -20.92 -8.16
C GLU A 279 9.00 -21.48 -7.42
N LYS A 280 9.16 -22.81 -7.39
CA LYS A 280 10.29 -23.46 -6.72
C LYS A 280 11.66 -22.97 -7.25
N SER A 281 11.79 -22.83 -8.57
CA SER A 281 13.05 -22.34 -9.18
C SER A 281 13.32 -20.88 -8.85
N VAL A 282 12.27 -20.05 -8.82
CA VAL A 282 12.37 -18.64 -8.43
C VAL A 282 12.79 -18.50 -6.97
N PHE A 283 12.19 -19.25 -6.05
CA PHE A 283 12.61 -19.25 -4.64
C PHE A 283 14.04 -19.72 -4.45
N ASN A 284 14.46 -20.80 -5.10
CA ASN A 284 15.83 -21.26 -5.04
C ASN A 284 16.82 -20.24 -5.57
N GLY A 285 16.49 -19.57 -6.68
CA GLY A 285 17.29 -18.47 -7.23
C GLY A 285 17.37 -17.27 -6.29
N LEU A 286 16.25 -16.89 -5.67
CA LEU A 286 16.20 -15.83 -4.65
C LEU A 286 17.09 -16.15 -3.45
N PHE A 287 16.98 -17.35 -2.88
CA PHE A 287 17.79 -17.79 -1.73
C PHE A 287 19.27 -17.74 -2.08
N SER A 288 19.66 -18.36 -3.19
CA SER A 288 21.05 -18.38 -3.65
C SER A 288 21.62 -16.95 -3.84
N THR A 289 20.82 -16.03 -4.37
CA THR A 289 21.22 -14.64 -4.54
C THR A 289 21.43 -13.94 -3.20
N ILE A 290 20.46 -14.08 -2.28
CA ILE A 290 20.53 -13.48 -0.94
C ILE A 290 21.71 -14.05 -0.15
N GLU A 291 21.89 -15.36 -0.16
CA GLU A 291 23.02 -16.05 0.50
C GLU A 291 24.36 -15.54 0.00
N SER A 292 24.48 -15.36 -1.32
CA SER A 292 25.70 -14.83 -1.94
C SER A 292 25.97 -13.37 -1.59
N LEU A 293 24.93 -12.53 -1.53
CA LEU A 293 25.08 -11.09 -1.25
C LEU A 293 25.35 -10.79 0.21
N TYR A 294 24.76 -11.54 1.12
CA TYR A 294 24.79 -11.21 2.56
C TYR A 294 25.64 -12.17 3.39
N GLY A 295 26.20 -13.24 2.81
CA GLY A 295 27.00 -14.22 3.55
C GLY A 295 26.20 -15.01 4.59
N ILE A 296 24.93 -15.26 4.35
CA ILE A 296 24.02 -15.99 5.23
C ILE A 296 23.63 -17.34 4.62
N ASN A 297 22.98 -18.19 5.42
CA ASN A 297 22.31 -19.40 4.96
C ASN A 297 20.80 -19.23 5.14
N LEU A 298 20.03 -19.70 4.16
CA LEU A 298 18.57 -19.71 4.17
C LEU A 298 18.08 -21.15 4.11
N GLU A 299 17.26 -21.56 5.06
CA GLU A 299 16.66 -22.89 5.13
C GLU A 299 15.16 -22.79 5.35
N GLU A 300 14.38 -23.45 4.48
CA GLU A 300 12.94 -23.60 4.71
C GLU A 300 12.72 -24.67 5.77
N ILE A 301 12.10 -24.29 6.88
CA ILE A 301 11.83 -25.17 8.02
C ILE A 301 10.34 -25.46 8.13
N SER A 302 10.03 -26.67 8.67
CA SER A 302 8.65 -27.06 8.94
C SER A 302 8.27 -26.62 10.34
N GLU A 303 7.59 -25.46 10.42
CA GLU A 303 7.06 -24.89 11.66
C GLU A 303 5.58 -24.63 11.52
N GLU A 304 4.86 -24.59 12.65
CA GLU A 304 3.45 -24.22 12.68
C GLU A 304 3.27 -22.79 12.21
N SER A 305 2.35 -22.59 11.26
CA SER A 305 2.05 -21.28 10.69
C SER A 305 0.55 -21.03 10.68
N TYR A 306 0.16 -19.78 10.51
CA TYR A 306 -1.25 -19.37 10.49
C TYR A 306 -2.01 -19.74 9.22
N HIS A 307 -1.33 -20.20 8.16
CA HIS A 307 -1.94 -20.63 6.90
C HIS A 307 -1.04 -21.67 6.20
N PRO A 308 -1.62 -22.67 5.49
CA PRO A 308 -0.85 -23.72 4.79
C PRO A 308 0.14 -23.21 3.74
N ASP A 309 -0.16 -22.05 3.11
CA ASP A 309 0.70 -21.46 2.08
C ASP A 309 1.85 -20.63 2.65
N VAL A 310 1.93 -20.47 3.97
CA VAL A 310 3.02 -19.74 4.62
C VAL A 310 4.26 -20.62 4.70
N ARG A 311 5.37 -20.09 4.20
CA ARG A 311 6.69 -20.74 4.29
C ARG A 311 7.51 -20.05 5.38
N VAL A 312 8.07 -20.82 6.28
CA VAL A 312 8.93 -20.33 7.36
C VAL A 312 10.38 -20.53 6.96
N ILE A 313 11.15 -19.44 6.92
CA ILE A 313 12.55 -19.46 6.49
C ILE A 313 13.44 -19.13 7.68
N LYS A 314 14.33 -20.05 8.01
CA LYS A 314 15.40 -19.84 8.99
C LYS A 314 16.56 -19.09 8.32
N ILE A 315 17.06 -18.07 8.98
CA ILE A 315 18.19 -17.26 8.52
C ILE A 315 19.33 -17.43 9.51
N GLU A 316 20.48 -17.90 9.06
CA GLU A 316 21.66 -18.07 9.88
C GLU A 316 22.86 -17.31 9.28
N SER A 317 23.66 -16.65 10.14
CA SER A 317 24.96 -16.11 9.72
C SER A 317 25.94 -17.24 9.40
N LYS A 318 26.82 -17.03 8.44
CA LYS A 318 27.93 -17.95 8.15
C LYS A 318 29.10 -17.78 9.12
N ASP A 319 29.07 -16.71 9.94
CA ASP A 319 30.11 -16.35 10.93
C ASP A 319 29.71 -16.84 12.32
#